data_794a0b2ed4c2506a6c96461169abe1ac
#
_entry.id   794a0b2ed4c2506a6c96461169abe1ac
#
_cell.length_a   1.000
_cell.length_b   1.000
_cell.length_c   1.000
_cell.angle_alpha   90.00
_cell.angle_beta   90.00
_cell.angle_gamma   90.00
#
_symmetry.space_group_name_H-M   'P 1'
#
loop_
_entity.id
_entity.type
_entity.pdbx_description
1 polymer ?
#
loop_
_entity_poly.entity_id
_entity_poly.type
_entity_poly.pdbx_seq_one_letter_code
_entity_poly.pdbx_strand_id
1 'polypeptide(L)'
;INLDVKPGTIMGLMGEKGAGKSTMMKCLFGTYQRDEVHIVLDGREVNFSGPKDALENGIAMVHQELNQCLERSVVDNLFLGRYPLTAGGVVDENRMKSEASELFRKLNMTVNLTQPMKQMSVSQRQMCEIAKAISYHAKLIVLDEPTSSLTIPEVEKLFEMMRMLKAQGISLIYISHKMDEIFEICDEVSVLRDGKLVMTEDVKNT
;
A
#
# COMPACT_ATOMS: atom_id res chain seq x y z
N ILE A 1 13.35 -9.95 13.83
CA ILE A 1 11.89 -10.03 13.61
C ILE A 1 11.67 -11.01 12.46
N ASN A 2 10.90 -12.07 12.70
CA ASN A 2 10.46 -12.98 11.65
C ASN A 2 8.97 -12.74 11.45
N LEU A 3 8.59 -12.12 10.33
CA LEU A 3 7.20 -11.87 9.96
C LEU A 3 6.92 -12.67 8.68
N ASP A 4 5.91 -13.52 8.73
CA ASP A 4 5.42 -14.29 7.58
C ASP A 4 4.05 -13.76 7.16
N VAL A 5 3.90 -13.39 5.89
CA VAL A 5 2.65 -12.89 5.33
C VAL A 5 2.15 -13.88 4.29
N LYS A 6 1.06 -14.55 4.59
CA LYS A 6 0.46 -15.53 3.68
C LYS A 6 -0.08 -14.87 2.42
N PRO A 7 0.06 -15.52 1.23
CA PRO A 7 -0.49 -14.99 0.00
C PRO A 7 -2.00 -14.72 0.08
N GLY A 8 -2.45 -13.57 -0.39
CA GLY A 8 -3.87 -13.21 -0.42
C GLY A 8 -4.50 -13.06 0.96
N THR A 9 -3.73 -12.63 1.97
CA THR A 9 -4.24 -12.35 3.32
C THR A 9 -4.01 -10.91 3.72
N ILE A 10 -4.75 -10.47 4.73
CA ILE A 10 -4.56 -9.18 5.39
C ILE A 10 -3.94 -9.44 6.77
N MET A 11 -2.67 -9.08 6.91
CA MET A 11 -1.92 -9.18 8.15
C MET A 11 -1.99 -7.86 8.91
N GLY A 12 -2.58 -7.86 10.09
CA GLY A 12 -2.53 -6.73 11.03
C GLY A 12 -1.16 -6.66 11.69
N LEU A 13 -0.55 -5.47 11.70
CA LEU A 13 0.71 -5.24 12.40
C LEU A 13 0.51 -4.22 13.49
N MET A 14 0.53 -4.67 14.72
CA MET A 14 0.34 -3.86 15.91
C MET A 14 1.64 -3.64 16.68
N GLY A 15 1.64 -2.61 17.52
CA GLY A 15 2.74 -2.32 18.44
C GLY A 15 2.73 -0.85 18.84
N GLU A 16 3.29 -0.56 19.99
CA GLU A 16 3.41 0.81 20.51
C GLU A 16 4.29 1.68 19.60
N LYS A 17 4.22 3.00 19.81
CA LYS A 17 5.14 3.93 19.15
C LYS A 17 6.57 3.59 19.59
N GLY A 18 7.46 3.38 18.62
CA GLY A 18 8.82 2.93 18.90
C GLY A 18 9.04 1.42 18.90
N ALA A 19 7.99 0.60 18.77
CA ALA A 19 8.11 -0.88 18.73
C ALA A 19 8.94 -1.44 17.56
N GLY A 20 9.33 -0.59 16.59
CA GLY A 20 10.16 -1.01 15.45
C GLY A 20 9.41 -1.18 14.13
N LYS A 21 8.08 -0.94 14.07
CA LYS A 21 7.27 -1.11 12.85
C LYS A 21 7.84 -0.32 11.66
N SER A 22 8.04 0.99 11.83
CA SER A 22 8.58 1.85 10.77
C SER A 22 10.01 1.50 10.38
N THR A 23 10.83 1.01 11.30
CA THR A 23 12.18 0.52 11.01
C THR A 23 12.13 -0.74 10.16
N MET A 24 11.25 -1.69 10.51
CA MET A 24 11.04 -2.90 9.73
C MET A 24 10.58 -2.57 8.29
N MET A 25 9.65 -1.61 8.16
CA MET A 25 9.22 -1.16 6.83
C MET A 25 10.36 -0.51 6.04
N LYS A 26 11.19 0.33 6.67
CA LYS A 26 12.36 0.92 5.99
C LYS A 26 13.39 -0.12 5.55
N CYS A 27 13.55 -1.21 6.30
CA CYS A 27 14.36 -2.35 5.89
C CYS A 27 13.70 -3.11 4.71
N LEU A 28 12.39 -3.34 4.77
CA LEU A 28 11.62 -4.01 3.70
C LEU A 28 11.77 -3.25 2.37
N PHE A 29 11.71 -1.91 2.42
CA PHE A 29 11.80 -1.06 1.23
C PHE A 29 13.24 -0.69 0.84
N GLY A 30 14.26 -1.29 1.46
CA GLY A 30 15.67 -1.02 1.13
C GLY A 30 16.13 0.41 1.45
N THR A 31 15.39 1.15 2.27
CA THR A 31 15.77 2.50 2.72
C THR A 31 16.90 2.44 3.75
N TYR A 32 16.91 1.41 4.58
CA TYR A 32 18.00 1.14 5.52
C TYR A 32 18.78 -0.08 5.06
N GLN A 33 20.13 0.02 5.14
CA GLN A 33 20.98 -1.14 4.97
C GLN A 33 20.70 -2.15 6.09
N ARG A 34 20.70 -3.41 5.72
CA ARG A 34 20.37 -4.55 6.58
C ARG A 34 21.65 -5.22 7.02
N ASP A 35 21.81 -5.42 8.32
CA ASP A 35 22.95 -6.18 8.85
C ASP A 35 22.69 -7.70 8.74
N GLU A 36 21.50 -8.16 9.17
CA GLU A 36 21.13 -9.58 9.22
C GLU A 36 19.63 -9.80 8.89
N VAL A 37 19.13 -9.20 7.80
CA VAL A 37 17.71 -9.36 7.42
C VAL A 37 17.61 -10.10 6.10
N HIS A 38 16.85 -11.19 6.08
CA HIS A 38 16.46 -11.91 4.88
C HIS A 38 15.02 -11.58 4.53
N ILE A 39 14.77 -11.16 3.30
CA ILE A 39 13.42 -10.97 2.77
C ILE A 39 13.22 -12.01 1.70
N VAL A 40 12.18 -12.81 1.84
CA VAL A 40 11.77 -13.80 0.84
C VAL A 40 10.43 -13.37 0.24
N LEU A 41 10.40 -13.19 -1.07
CA LEU A 41 9.20 -12.89 -1.84
C LEU A 41 8.95 -14.00 -2.86
N ASP A 42 7.78 -14.64 -2.82
CA ASP A 42 7.44 -15.78 -3.69
C ASP A 42 8.51 -16.89 -3.68
N GLY A 43 9.04 -17.21 -2.50
CA GLY A 43 10.06 -18.25 -2.32
C GLY A 43 11.48 -17.88 -2.78
N ARG A 44 11.71 -16.63 -3.16
CA ARG A 44 13.01 -16.12 -3.59
C ARG A 44 13.51 -15.06 -2.64
N GLU A 45 14.77 -15.16 -2.25
CA GLU A 45 15.40 -14.10 -1.47
C GLU A 45 15.59 -12.85 -2.34
N VAL A 46 15.16 -11.70 -1.79
CA VAL A 46 15.24 -10.40 -2.48
C VAL A 46 16.00 -9.38 -1.63
N ASN A 47 16.67 -8.49 -2.31
CA ASN A 47 17.37 -7.37 -1.68
C ASN A 47 17.13 -6.10 -2.50
N PHE A 48 16.34 -5.20 -1.96
CA PHE A 48 15.99 -3.97 -2.65
C PHE A 48 17.00 -2.87 -2.38
N SER A 49 17.39 -2.18 -3.43
CA SER A 49 18.30 -1.02 -3.37
C SER A 49 17.62 0.27 -2.93
N GLY A 50 16.29 0.25 -2.83
CA GLY A 50 15.47 1.38 -2.40
C GLY A 50 13.98 1.20 -2.72
N PRO A 51 13.14 2.17 -2.35
CA PRO A 51 11.68 2.09 -2.51
C PRO A 51 11.21 1.88 -3.95
N LYS A 52 11.92 2.45 -4.94
CA LYS A 52 11.58 2.27 -6.35
C LYS A 52 11.79 0.82 -6.78
N ASP A 53 12.90 0.22 -6.39
CA ASP A 53 13.23 -1.17 -6.67
C ASP A 53 12.21 -2.13 -6.01
N ALA A 54 11.85 -1.88 -4.74
CA ALA A 54 10.80 -2.64 -4.06
C ALA A 54 9.46 -2.55 -4.81
N LEU A 55 9.07 -1.35 -5.24
CA LEU A 55 7.82 -1.12 -5.97
C LEU A 55 7.81 -1.85 -7.33
N GLU A 56 8.90 -1.81 -8.09
CA GLU A 56 9.06 -2.51 -9.37
C GLU A 56 9.04 -4.04 -9.20
N ASN A 57 9.39 -4.54 -8.01
CA ASN A 57 9.29 -5.96 -7.64
C ASN A 57 7.95 -6.34 -6.98
N GLY A 58 6.99 -5.43 -6.92
CA GLY A 58 5.62 -5.71 -6.49
C GLY A 58 5.39 -5.51 -4.99
N ILE A 59 6.23 -4.76 -4.28
CA ILE A 59 6.00 -4.34 -2.90
C ILE A 59 5.76 -2.84 -2.87
N ALA A 60 4.56 -2.43 -2.48
CA ALA A 60 4.17 -1.03 -2.40
C ALA A 60 3.86 -0.61 -0.96
N MET A 61 4.02 0.68 -0.66
CA MET A 61 3.64 1.26 0.62
C MET A 61 2.79 2.50 0.41
N VAL A 62 1.70 2.55 1.14
CA VAL A 62 0.87 3.74 1.30
C VAL A 62 1.16 4.31 2.69
N HIS A 63 1.82 5.45 2.70
CA HIS A 63 2.24 6.12 3.93
C HIS A 63 1.07 6.85 4.59
N GLN A 64 1.16 7.04 5.89
CA GLN A 64 0.24 7.87 6.67
C GLN A 64 0.17 9.31 6.12
N GLU A 65 1.31 9.89 5.75
CA GLU A 65 1.38 11.18 5.07
C GLU A 65 1.44 10.98 3.56
N LEU A 66 0.46 11.53 2.84
CA LEU A 66 0.36 11.39 1.39
C LEU A 66 1.33 12.35 0.69
N ASN A 67 2.34 11.79 0.03
CA ASN A 67 3.38 12.53 -0.71
C ASN A 67 3.01 12.74 -2.18
N GLN A 68 1.87 13.39 -2.43
CA GLN A 68 1.33 13.64 -3.77
C GLN A 68 1.65 15.03 -4.29
N CYS A 69 1.80 15.16 -5.59
CA CYS A 69 1.92 16.45 -6.26
C CYS A 69 0.53 17.13 -6.34
N LEU A 70 0.16 17.91 -5.34
CA LEU A 70 -1.19 18.45 -5.16
C LEU A 70 -1.66 19.33 -6.33
N GLU A 71 -0.75 20.04 -6.99
CA GLU A 71 -1.04 20.90 -8.15
C GLU A 71 -1.16 20.12 -9.47
N ARG A 72 -0.77 18.85 -9.48
CA ARG A 72 -0.87 17.98 -10.65
C ARG A 72 -2.17 17.19 -10.64
N SER A 73 -2.58 16.77 -11.83
CA SER A 73 -3.79 15.96 -12.02
C SER A 73 -3.67 14.57 -11.39
N VAL A 74 -4.79 13.90 -11.22
CA VAL A 74 -4.85 12.48 -10.77
C VAL A 74 -4.02 11.60 -11.69
N VAL A 75 -4.20 11.74 -13.00
CA VAL A 75 -3.47 10.93 -13.98
C VAL A 75 -1.97 11.20 -13.95
N ASP A 76 -1.54 12.46 -13.76
CA ASP A 76 -0.11 12.78 -13.62
C ASP A 76 0.50 12.12 -12.38
N ASN A 77 -0.21 12.16 -11.23
CA ASN A 77 0.25 11.50 -10.00
C ASN A 77 0.34 9.98 -10.14
N LEU A 78 -0.61 9.36 -10.86
CA LEU A 78 -0.61 7.93 -11.11
C LEU A 78 0.62 7.48 -11.90
N PHE A 79 1.02 8.27 -12.92
CA PHE A 79 2.14 7.94 -13.81
C PHE A 79 3.44 8.68 -13.47
N LEU A 80 3.51 9.36 -12.33
CA LEU A 80 4.69 10.10 -11.92
C LEU A 80 5.94 9.21 -11.92
N GLY A 81 6.95 9.63 -12.71
CA GLY A 81 8.22 8.89 -12.86
C GLY A 81 8.19 7.71 -13.84
N ARG A 82 7.04 7.44 -14.52
CA ARG A 82 6.89 6.37 -15.52
C ARG A 82 5.92 6.72 -16.66
N TYR A 83 5.98 7.94 -17.11
CA TYR A 83 5.13 8.40 -18.21
C TYR A 83 5.30 7.51 -19.45
N PRO A 84 4.22 6.92 -19.99
CA PRO A 84 4.29 6.21 -21.26
C PRO A 84 4.64 7.20 -22.38
N LEU A 85 5.51 6.77 -23.28
CA LEU A 85 5.95 7.59 -24.41
C LEU A 85 5.41 7.04 -25.72
N THR A 86 5.10 7.96 -26.63
CA THR A 86 4.83 7.65 -28.06
C THR A 86 6.12 7.20 -28.75
N ALA A 87 6.03 6.67 -29.95
CA ALA A 87 7.20 6.33 -30.76
C ALA A 87 8.13 7.54 -31.04
N GLY A 88 7.61 8.77 -30.95
CA GLY A 88 8.40 10.01 -31.08
C GLY A 88 9.02 10.51 -29.77
N GLY A 89 8.91 9.78 -28.65
CA GLY A 89 9.50 10.17 -27.36
C GLY A 89 8.70 11.24 -26.59
N VAL A 90 7.48 11.55 -27.03
CA VAL A 90 6.57 12.49 -26.35
C VAL A 90 5.64 11.70 -25.41
N VAL A 91 5.23 12.30 -24.30
CA VAL A 91 4.29 11.69 -23.36
C VAL A 91 2.97 11.34 -24.06
N ASP A 92 2.54 10.09 -23.92
CA ASP A 92 1.28 9.59 -24.48
C ASP A 92 0.14 9.79 -23.48
N GLU A 93 -0.44 10.99 -23.48
CA GLU A 93 -1.55 11.34 -22.59
C GLU A 93 -2.81 10.49 -22.82
N ASN A 94 -3.07 10.06 -24.07
CA ASN A 94 -4.23 9.25 -24.37
C ASN A 94 -4.10 7.85 -23.74
N ARG A 95 -2.92 7.26 -23.83
CA ARG A 95 -2.60 6.02 -23.17
C ARG A 95 -2.69 6.15 -21.65
N MET A 96 -2.14 7.20 -21.05
CA MET A 96 -2.25 7.48 -19.62
C MET A 96 -3.72 7.52 -19.16
N LYS A 97 -4.56 8.29 -19.86
CA LYS A 97 -6.00 8.43 -19.52
C LYS A 97 -6.74 7.10 -19.66
N SER A 98 -6.44 6.33 -20.72
CA SER A 98 -7.07 5.03 -20.97
C SER A 98 -6.71 4.02 -19.86
N GLU A 99 -5.42 3.86 -19.56
CA GLU A 99 -4.94 2.94 -18.51
C GLU A 99 -5.46 3.35 -17.12
N ALA A 100 -5.46 4.67 -16.80
CA ALA A 100 -6.03 5.16 -15.54
C ALA A 100 -7.53 4.91 -15.45
N SER A 101 -8.30 5.16 -16.52
CA SER A 101 -9.74 4.89 -16.54
C SER A 101 -10.06 3.43 -16.28
N GLU A 102 -9.33 2.52 -16.92
CA GLU A 102 -9.49 1.08 -16.73
C GLU A 102 -9.17 0.66 -15.30
N LEU A 103 -8.07 1.18 -14.74
CA LEU A 103 -7.67 0.91 -13.37
C LEU A 103 -8.73 1.34 -12.36
N PHE A 104 -9.18 2.60 -12.41
CA PHE A 104 -10.20 3.10 -11.49
C PHE A 104 -11.54 2.39 -11.66
N ARG A 105 -11.91 2.00 -12.89
CA ARG A 105 -13.09 1.17 -13.14
C ARG A 105 -12.98 -0.20 -12.47
N LYS A 106 -11.83 -0.87 -12.54
CA LYS A 106 -11.57 -2.15 -11.85
C LYS A 106 -11.65 -2.02 -10.32
N LEU A 107 -11.36 -0.84 -9.80
CA LEU A 107 -11.45 -0.52 -8.36
C LEU A 107 -12.83 0.00 -7.94
N ASN A 108 -13.83 -0.02 -8.82
CA ASN A 108 -15.16 0.55 -8.60
C ASN A 108 -15.12 2.03 -8.16
N MET A 109 -14.14 2.78 -8.66
CA MET A 109 -13.95 4.18 -8.33
C MET A 109 -14.35 5.08 -9.50
N THR A 110 -15.13 6.12 -9.20
CA THR A 110 -15.41 7.20 -10.14
C THR A 110 -14.51 8.40 -9.80
N VAL A 111 -13.56 8.70 -10.68
CA VAL A 111 -12.55 9.76 -10.47
C VAL A 111 -12.44 10.62 -11.73
N ASN A 112 -12.41 11.94 -11.54
CA ASN A 112 -12.04 12.84 -12.62
C ASN A 112 -10.51 12.86 -12.78
N LEU A 113 -10.01 12.20 -13.81
CA LEU A 113 -8.58 12.01 -14.05
C LEU A 113 -7.79 13.30 -14.26
N THR A 114 -8.45 14.35 -14.72
CA THR A 114 -7.81 15.64 -15.07
C THR A 114 -7.87 16.66 -13.94
N GLN A 115 -8.63 16.39 -12.87
CA GLN A 115 -8.69 17.31 -11.73
C GLN A 115 -7.37 17.32 -10.95
N PRO A 116 -6.94 18.47 -10.43
CA PRO A 116 -5.79 18.54 -9.52
C PRO A 116 -6.05 17.78 -8.22
N MET A 117 -5.02 17.09 -7.70
CA MET A 117 -5.13 16.31 -6.47
C MET A 117 -5.60 17.14 -5.26
N LYS A 118 -5.27 18.43 -5.19
CA LYS A 118 -5.71 19.35 -4.12
C LYS A 118 -7.24 19.48 -4.01
N GLN A 119 -7.99 19.18 -5.08
CA GLN A 119 -9.46 19.23 -5.09
C GLN A 119 -10.11 17.96 -4.57
N MET A 120 -9.32 16.94 -4.27
CA MET A 120 -9.80 15.67 -3.72
C MET A 120 -9.79 15.67 -2.18
N SER A 121 -10.74 14.96 -1.58
CA SER A 121 -10.69 14.67 -0.15
C SER A 121 -9.47 13.81 0.21
N VAL A 122 -9.11 13.78 1.49
CA VAL A 122 -7.99 12.94 1.97
C VAL A 122 -8.22 11.49 1.62
N SER A 123 -9.44 10.98 1.83
CA SER A 123 -9.79 9.60 1.49
C SER A 123 -9.66 9.31 -0.01
N GLN A 124 -10.14 10.21 -0.87
CA GLN A 124 -9.98 10.06 -2.31
C GLN A 124 -8.51 10.02 -2.73
N ARG A 125 -7.69 10.89 -2.14
CA ARG A 125 -6.24 10.91 -2.40
C ARG A 125 -5.58 9.61 -1.95
N GLN A 126 -5.99 9.06 -0.81
CA GLN A 126 -5.49 7.79 -0.31
C GLN A 126 -5.85 6.62 -1.24
N MET A 127 -7.09 6.59 -1.73
CA MET A 127 -7.50 5.61 -2.73
C MET A 127 -6.68 5.72 -4.02
N CYS A 128 -6.27 6.93 -4.42
CA CYS A 128 -5.37 7.11 -5.56
C CYS A 128 -3.96 6.55 -5.30
N GLU A 129 -3.43 6.62 -4.08
CA GLU A 129 -2.16 5.95 -3.74
C GLU A 129 -2.27 4.43 -3.83
N ILE A 130 -3.36 3.85 -3.35
CA ILE A 130 -3.62 2.42 -3.49
C ILE A 130 -3.74 2.05 -4.97
N ALA A 131 -4.49 2.82 -5.76
CA ALA A 131 -4.59 2.61 -7.20
C ALA A 131 -3.22 2.68 -7.89
N LYS A 132 -2.37 3.61 -7.48
CA LYS A 132 -0.99 3.72 -7.96
C LYS A 132 -0.18 2.46 -7.62
N ALA A 133 -0.26 1.95 -6.40
CA ALA A 133 0.39 0.70 -6.00
C ALA A 133 -0.04 -0.47 -6.90
N ILE A 134 -1.34 -0.61 -7.14
CA ILE A 134 -1.90 -1.66 -8.00
C ILE A 134 -1.40 -1.52 -9.45
N SER A 135 -1.25 -0.30 -9.94
CA SER A 135 -0.74 -0.04 -11.29
C SER A 135 0.73 -0.45 -11.50
N TYR A 136 1.46 -0.76 -10.43
CA TYR A 136 2.77 -1.40 -10.45
C TYR A 136 2.70 -2.93 -10.29
N HIS A 137 1.51 -3.52 -10.40
CA HIS A 137 1.29 -4.96 -10.17
C HIS A 137 1.74 -5.43 -8.79
N ALA A 138 1.47 -4.61 -7.77
CA ALA A 138 1.83 -4.92 -6.39
C ALA A 138 1.22 -6.27 -5.97
N LYS A 139 2.06 -7.12 -5.38
CA LYS A 139 1.71 -8.39 -4.75
C LYS A 139 1.50 -8.22 -3.26
N LEU A 140 2.20 -7.26 -2.68
CA LEU A 140 2.10 -6.87 -1.28
C LEU A 140 1.95 -5.35 -1.19
N ILE A 141 0.92 -4.91 -0.47
CA ILE A 141 0.69 -3.48 -0.18
C ILE A 141 0.73 -3.28 1.33
N VAL A 142 1.61 -2.42 1.80
CA VAL A 142 1.67 -1.98 3.19
C VAL A 142 0.85 -0.70 3.34
N LEU A 143 -0.09 -0.70 4.27
CA LEU A 143 -0.93 0.45 4.62
C LEU A 143 -0.54 0.92 6.03
N ASP A 144 0.08 2.10 6.15
CA ASP A 144 0.57 2.64 7.41
C ASP A 144 -0.44 3.65 7.99
N GLU A 145 -1.16 3.23 9.03
CA GLU A 145 -2.23 3.99 9.70
C GLU A 145 -3.22 4.69 8.75
N PRO A 146 -3.80 3.96 7.78
CA PRO A 146 -4.52 4.58 6.67
C PRO A 146 -5.83 5.24 7.09
N THR A 147 -6.35 4.97 8.28
CA THR A 147 -7.65 5.48 8.77
C THR A 147 -7.51 6.67 9.70
N SER A 148 -6.28 7.17 9.95
CA SER A 148 -6.02 8.22 10.94
C SER A 148 -6.78 9.54 10.69
N SER A 149 -7.13 9.84 9.45
CA SER A 149 -7.83 11.06 9.02
C SER A 149 -9.14 10.78 8.26
N LEU A 150 -9.68 9.57 8.37
CA LEU A 150 -10.89 9.16 7.68
C LEU A 150 -12.10 9.18 8.59
N THR A 151 -13.26 9.51 8.02
CA THR A 151 -14.57 9.32 8.65
C THR A 151 -14.98 7.84 8.59
N ILE A 152 -15.94 7.43 9.44
CA ILE A 152 -16.43 6.04 9.47
C ILE A 152 -16.87 5.54 8.09
N PRO A 153 -17.68 6.28 7.29
CA PRO A 153 -18.06 5.82 5.95
C PRO A 153 -16.88 5.70 4.97
N GLU A 154 -15.80 6.48 5.19
CA GLU A 154 -14.59 6.40 4.37
C GLU A 154 -13.73 5.20 4.76
N VAL A 155 -13.69 4.83 6.04
CA VAL A 155 -13.05 3.60 6.53
C VAL A 155 -13.73 2.37 5.93
N GLU A 156 -15.05 2.32 5.91
CA GLU A 156 -15.83 1.23 5.30
C GLU A 156 -15.45 1.03 3.82
N LYS A 157 -15.36 2.12 3.05
CA LYS A 157 -14.94 2.07 1.64
C LYS A 157 -13.50 1.57 1.48
N LEU A 158 -12.60 1.97 2.37
CA LEU A 158 -11.23 1.46 2.37
C LEU A 158 -11.23 -0.05 2.63
N PHE A 159 -12.00 -0.52 3.60
CA PHE A 159 -12.10 -1.94 3.94
C PHE A 159 -12.73 -2.77 2.80
N GLU A 160 -13.75 -2.24 2.12
CA GLU A 160 -14.29 -2.87 0.91
C GLU A 160 -13.22 -3.04 -0.17
N MET A 161 -12.41 -1.99 -0.41
CA MET A 161 -11.30 -2.07 -1.35
C MET A 161 -10.24 -3.11 -0.90
N MET A 162 -9.87 -3.14 0.37
CA MET A 162 -8.92 -4.12 0.90
C MET A 162 -9.44 -5.55 0.72
N ARG A 163 -10.73 -5.81 0.99
CA ARG A 163 -11.35 -7.13 0.75
C ARG A 163 -11.33 -7.52 -0.73
N MET A 164 -11.58 -6.56 -1.62
CA MET A 164 -11.52 -6.78 -3.06
C MET A 164 -10.08 -7.10 -3.51
N LEU A 165 -9.08 -6.40 -3.03
CA LEU A 165 -7.67 -6.65 -3.35
C LEU A 165 -7.22 -8.03 -2.85
N LYS A 166 -7.58 -8.38 -1.62
CA LYS A 166 -7.36 -9.72 -1.08
C LYS A 166 -7.98 -10.81 -1.95
N ALA A 167 -9.23 -10.62 -2.40
CA ALA A 167 -9.91 -11.56 -3.30
C ALA A 167 -9.21 -11.71 -4.67
N GLN A 168 -8.43 -10.72 -5.08
CA GLN A 168 -7.58 -10.77 -6.29
C GLN A 168 -6.19 -11.39 -6.02
N GLY A 169 -5.94 -11.89 -4.81
CA GLY A 169 -4.68 -12.53 -4.41
C GLY A 169 -3.59 -11.55 -3.97
N ILE A 170 -3.90 -10.27 -3.80
CA ILE A 170 -2.95 -9.28 -3.27
C ILE A 170 -2.90 -9.41 -1.74
N SER A 171 -1.70 -9.53 -1.18
CA SER A 171 -1.47 -9.54 0.26
C SER A 171 -1.38 -8.11 0.79
N LEU A 172 -1.87 -7.91 2.02
CA LEU A 172 -1.87 -6.60 2.66
C LEU A 172 -1.22 -6.70 4.04
N ILE A 173 -0.38 -5.73 4.39
CA ILE A 173 0.02 -5.47 5.77
C ILE A 173 -0.71 -4.19 6.20
N TYR A 174 -1.53 -4.33 7.22
CA TYR A 174 -2.33 -3.25 7.78
C TYR A 174 -1.76 -2.83 9.13
N ILE A 175 -1.08 -1.67 9.15
CA ILE A 175 -0.51 -1.12 10.39
C ILE A 175 -1.56 -0.21 11.02
N SER A 176 -2.02 -0.56 12.21
CA SER A 176 -2.96 0.24 12.99
C SER A 176 -2.73 0.03 14.48
N HIS A 177 -3.12 0.99 15.29
CA HIS A 177 -3.21 0.87 16.75
C HIS A 177 -4.65 0.70 17.23
N LYS A 178 -5.63 0.67 16.32
CA LYS A 178 -7.05 0.51 16.61
C LYS A 178 -7.44 -0.96 16.52
N MET A 179 -7.72 -1.56 17.68
CA MET A 179 -8.07 -2.98 17.78
C MET A 179 -9.32 -3.34 16.98
N ASP A 180 -10.35 -2.50 17.05
CA ASP A 180 -11.62 -2.74 16.35
C ASP A 180 -11.41 -2.90 14.84
N GLU A 181 -10.54 -2.07 14.25
CA GLU A 181 -10.20 -2.15 12.83
C GLU A 181 -9.44 -3.44 12.50
N ILE A 182 -8.50 -3.86 13.36
CA ILE A 182 -7.74 -5.10 13.18
C ILE A 182 -8.70 -6.30 13.19
N PHE A 183 -9.61 -6.36 14.18
CA PHE A 183 -10.57 -7.45 14.27
C PHE A 183 -11.57 -7.49 13.11
N GLU A 184 -11.88 -6.34 12.53
CA GLU A 184 -12.83 -6.26 11.41
C GLU A 184 -12.22 -6.72 10.08
N ILE A 185 -10.96 -6.32 9.79
CA ILE A 185 -10.42 -6.45 8.42
C ILE A 185 -9.31 -7.48 8.28
N CYS A 186 -8.55 -7.78 9.35
CA CYS A 186 -7.39 -8.65 9.27
C CYS A 186 -7.74 -10.14 9.42
N ASP A 187 -6.95 -11.00 8.80
CA ASP A 187 -7.02 -12.45 8.97
C ASP A 187 -6.16 -12.89 10.15
N GLU A 188 -4.98 -12.31 10.25
CA GLU A 188 -3.98 -12.58 11.29
C GLU A 188 -3.49 -11.25 11.86
N VAL A 189 -3.04 -11.27 13.10
CA VAL A 189 -2.42 -10.13 13.77
C VAL A 189 -1.07 -10.50 14.32
N SER A 190 -0.08 -9.65 14.03
CA SER A 190 1.27 -9.72 14.59
C SER A 190 1.51 -8.53 15.51
N VAL A 191 2.04 -8.79 16.69
CA VAL A 191 2.33 -7.76 17.68
C VAL A 191 3.83 -7.59 17.84
N LEU A 192 4.31 -6.36 17.60
CA LEU A 192 5.69 -5.96 17.84
C LEU A 192 5.81 -5.20 19.16
N ARG A 193 6.87 -5.53 19.91
CA ARG A 193 7.26 -4.82 21.13
C ARG A 193 8.78 -4.80 21.26
N ASP A 194 9.36 -3.62 21.48
CA ASP A 194 10.81 -3.42 21.70
C ASP A 194 11.68 -4.07 20.60
N GLY A 195 11.28 -3.94 19.33
CA GLY A 195 11.98 -4.52 18.19
C GLY A 195 11.85 -6.03 18.05
N LYS A 196 10.96 -6.68 18.79
CA LYS A 196 10.73 -8.12 18.73
C LYS A 196 9.29 -8.43 18.35
N LEU A 197 9.10 -9.51 17.59
CA LEU A 197 7.78 -10.10 17.38
C LEU A 197 7.40 -10.88 18.64
N VAL A 198 6.31 -10.49 19.29
CA VAL A 198 5.84 -11.12 20.54
C VAL A 198 4.88 -12.25 20.24
N MET A 199 3.97 -12.05 19.29
CA MET A 199 2.97 -13.04 18.91
C MET A 199 2.50 -12.83 17.46
N THR A 200 2.01 -13.90 16.86
CA THR A 200 1.20 -13.87 15.63
C THR A 200 0.06 -14.85 15.83
N GLU A 201 -1.17 -14.39 15.66
CA GLU A 201 -2.37 -15.21 15.85
C GLU A 201 -3.43 -14.92 14.78
N ASP A 202 -4.27 -15.91 14.49
CA ASP A 202 -5.47 -15.70 13.67
C ASP A 202 -6.48 -14.85 14.44
N VAL A 203 -6.98 -13.80 13.81
CA VAL A 203 -7.96 -12.88 14.41
C VAL A 203 -9.23 -13.59 14.86
N LYS A 204 -9.61 -14.70 14.21
CA LYS A 204 -10.78 -15.51 14.59
C LYS A 204 -10.61 -16.27 15.91
N ASN A 205 -9.39 -16.40 16.41
CA ASN A 205 -9.06 -17.15 17.62
C ASN A 205 -8.74 -16.23 18.82
N THR A 206 -8.78 -14.91 18.57
CA THR A 206 -8.50 -13.87 19.56
C THR A 206 -9.80 -13.18 19.98
#